data_174143ea813fb1b9cdaba9f79530b394
#
_entry.id   174143ea813fb1b9cdaba9f79530b394
#
_cell.length_a   1.000
_cell.length_b   1.000
_cell.length_c   1.000
_cell.angle_alpha   90.00
_cell.angle_beta   90.00
_cell.angle_gamma   90.00
#
_symmetry.space_group_name_H-M   'P 1'
#
loop_
_entity.id
_entity.type
_entity.pdbx_description
1 polymer ?
#
loop_
_entity_poly.entity_id
_entity_poly.type
_entity_poly.pdbx_seq_one_letter_code
_entity_poly.pdbx_strand_id
1 'polypeptide(L)'
;MNRNKKVYLITDFGVVADNSEIQTDKIQKAIDECFLNGGGTIVVPEGVYLTGSIRIRSNCTLYLKSGATLKGSRNPEDYFGYLSDKVEPLSENEITNKTWKRTELDEIKDYEFFGKPGSRWNNALIKAVNAENVAIIGEENSFLDGSDCFDELGEENYRGPHCINMFNCKNVRLSGYSVKDSANWANALFYCENVVAENISACAGHDGIHITGCENVKINGCKFYTGDDCVAGFANTNVFVTNCILNSACSAMRFGGTNVFVEKCRIYGPCKYLFRGSLTDEEKRNGVKPELAGHRNNMLSVFTYYGDYSVDIPNRPGNIVISDCTVDGADKLLHYNYSGNEMWQLNRPLNNISFENITTTNLLMPSILYGDKEEKVTLNMKNCNISMKNDIEDTELIQAANFDIITLDNVEIKNYGAEILIKTWTDGDVKIKGVKCDKTPKNITEKSDSVFECKPI
;
A
#
# COMPACT_ATOMS: atom_id res chain seq x y z
N MET A 1 14.03 10.23 32.09
CA MET A 1 15.51 10.24 32.19
C MET A 1 16.07 10.29 30.78
N ASN A 2 16.58 11.46 30.37
CA ASN A 2 17.33 11.57 29.11
C ASN A 2 18.66 10.81 29.25
N ARG A 3 18.69 9.53 28.94
CA ARG A 3 19.95 8.86 28.64
C ARG A 3 20.44 9.43 27.32
N ASN A 4 21.61 10.08 27.30
CA ASN A 4 22.29 10.44 26.05
C ASN A 4 22.34 9.15 25.19
N LYS A 5 21.49 9.09 24.16
CA LYS A 5 21.50 7.95 23.22
C LYS A 5 22.89 7.93 22.59
N LYS A 6 23.58 6.80 22.67
CA LYS A 6 24.90 6.60 22.02
C LYS A 6 24.70 6.77 20.50
N VAL A 7 25.69 7.37 19.88
CA VAL A 7 25.76 7.58 18.42
C VAL A 7 26.88 6.71 17.86
N TYR A 8 26.59 6.02 16.76
CA TYR A 8 27.48 5.13 16.03
C TYR A 8 27.54 5.60 14.59
N LEU A 9 28.66 6.19 14.18
CA LEU A 9 28.88 6.55 12.78
C LEU A 9 29.27 5.31 12.00
N ILE A 10 28.64 5.01 10.89
CA ILE A 10 28.99 3.83 10.08
C ILE A 10 30.45 3.91 9.59
N THR A 11 30.97 5.11 9.39
CA THR A 11 32.35 5.35 8.99
C THR A 11 33.38 4.92 10.05
N ASP A 12 33.02 4.91 11.35
CA ASP A 12 33.89 4.40 12.43
C ASP A 12 34.05 2.88 12.35
N PHE A 13 33.21 2.20 11.55
CA PHE A 13 33.30 0.76 11.28
C PHE A 13 33.95 0.44 9.94
N GLY A 14 34.58 1.43 9.32
CA GLY A 14 35.32 1.28 8.07
C GLY A 14 34.40 1.28 6.82
N VAL A 15 33.19 1.82 6.94
CA VAL A 15 32.31 2.10 5.79
C VAL A 15 32.80 3.37 5.10
N VAL A 16 32.91 3.33 3.78
CA VAL A 16 33.47 4.42 2.95
C VAL A 16 32.39 4.88 1.98
N ALA A 17 32.15 6.20 1.93
CA ALA A 17 31.21 6.80 0.98
C ALA A 17 31.71 6.63 -0.47
N ASP A 18 30.77 6.57 -1.40
CA ASP A 18 31.01 6.54 -2.86
C ASP A 18 31.91 5.39 -3.32
N ASN A 19 31.95 4.30 -2.55
CA ASN A 19 32.65 3.07 -2.88
C ASN A 19 31.76 2.13 -3.69
N SER A 20 32.33 1.50 -4.72
CA SER A 20 31.65 0.51 -5.55
C SER A 20 31.56 -0.88 -4.91
N GLU A 21 32.26 -1.14 -3.81
CA GLU A 21 32.21 -2.40 -3.09
C GLU A 21 31.01 -2.45 -2.13
N ILE A 22 30.41 -3.64 -2.00
CA ILE A 22 29.33 -3.89 -1.05
C ILE A 22 29.87 -3.85 0.37
N GLN A 23 29.24 -3.08 1.25
CA GLN A 23 29.70 -2.82 2.60
C GLN A 23 28.74 -3.32 3.69
N THR A 24 27.91 -4.30 3.35
CA THR A 24 26.83 -4.82 4.21
C THR A 24 27.33 -5.22 5.59
N ASP A 25 28.41 -6.02 5.68
CA ASP A 25 28.92 -6.53 6.95
C ASP A 25 29.44 -5.42 7.86
N LYS A 26 30.05 -4.37 7.28
CA LYS A 26 30.55 -3.23 8.04
C LYS A 26 29.39 -2.40 8.61
N ILE A 27 28.34 -2.17 7.80
CA ILE A 27 27.14 -1.45 8.24
C ILE A 27 26.40 -2.27 9.29
N GLN A 28 26.25 -3.59 9.07
CA GLN A 28 25.61 -4.48 10.04
C GLN A 28 26.37 -4.51 11.37
N LYS A 29 27.69 -4.51 11.34
CA LYS A 29 28.50 -4.45 12.57
C LYS A 29 28.21 -3.20 13.41
N ALA A 30 28.02 -2.04 12.76
CA ALA A 30 27.62 -0.82 13.47
C ALA A 30 26.27 -0.96 14.16
N ILE A 31 25.31 -1.59 13.46
CA ILE A 31 23.95 -1.84 13.99
C ILE A 31 24.01 -2.83 15.16
N ASP A 32 24.75 -3.92 15.01
CA ASP A 32 24.86 -4.96 16.05
C ASP A 32 25.58 -4.44 17.30
N GLU A 33 26.62 -3.64 17.15
CA GLU A 33 27.27 -3.01 18.29
C GLU A 33 26.36 -2.00 19.00
N CYS A 34 25.59 -1.23 18.25
CA CYS A 34 24.57 -0.36 18.83
C CYS A 34 23.57 -1.15 19.66
N PHE A 35 23.05 -2.25 19.14
CA PHE A 35 22.10 -3.12 19.82
C PHE A 35 22.71 -3.75 21.09
N LEU A 36 23.89 -4.34 21.01
CA LEU A 36 24.57 -4.97 22.12
C LEU A 36 24.85 -4.00 23.27
N ASN A 37 25.01 -2.72 22.98
CA ASN A 37 25.18 -1.66 23.97
C ASN A 37 23.83 -1.06 24.47
N GLY A 38 22.71 -1.73 24.21
CA GLY A 38 21.37 -1.33 24.69
C GLY A 38 20.62 -0.36 23.80
N GLY A 39 21.05 -0.19 22.55
CA GLY A 39 20.44 0.68 21.55
C GLY A 39 21.08 2.06 21.44
N GLY A 40 20.65 2.81 20.45
CA GLY A 40 21.17 4.14 20.13
C GLY A 40 20.80 4.60 18.71
N THR A 41 21.65 5.46 18.17
CA THR A 41 21.47 6.00 16.82
C THR A 41 22.66 5.63 15.94
N ILE A 42 22.38 4.89 14.87
CA ILE A 42 23.33 4.57 13.80
C ILE A 42 23.21 5.67 12.76
N VAL A 43 24.26 6.42 12.55
CA VAL A 43 24.26 7.57 11.63
C VAL A 43 24.92 7.19 10.32
N VAL A 44 24.19 7.42 9.22
CA VAL A 44 24.70 7.36 7.85
C VAL A 44 25.00 8.79 7.42
N PRO A 45 26.28 9.19 7.30
CA PRO A 45 26.64 10.54 6.83
C PRO A 45 26.29 10.77 5.36
N GLU A 46 26.51 11.99 4.88
CA GLU A 46 26.40 12.32 3.46
C GLU A 46 27.28 11.39 2.61
N GLY A 47 26.77 10.97 1.43
CA GLY A 47 27.43 10.08 0.48
C GLY A 47 26.59 8.88 0.10
N VAL A 48 27.06 8.08 -0.88
CA VAL A 48 26.40 6.87 -1.36
C VAL A 48 27.08 5.63 -0.78
N TYR A 49 26.30 4.76 -0.16
CA TYR A 49 26.79 3.55 0.51
C TYR A 49 26.11 2.33 -0.08
N LEU A 50 26.87 1.53 -0.86
CA LEU A 50 26.39 0.32 -1.48
C LEU A 50 26.29 -0.81 -0.46
N THR A 51 25.10 -1.43 -0.38
CA THR A 51 24.83 -2.52 0.57
C THR A 51 23.85 -3.55 0.00
N GLY A 52 23.89 -4.75 0.52
CA GLY A 52 22.80 -5.72 0.47
C GLY A 52 21.87 -5.56 1.67
N SER A 53 21.26 -6.66 2.12
CA SER A 53 20.33 -6.64 3.26
C SER A 53 21.03 -6.31 4.58
N ILE A 54 20.51 -5.30 5.28
CA ILE A 54 20.87 -5.00 6.68
C ILE A 54 19.66 -5.24 7.60
N ARG A 55 19.92 -5.64 8.84
CA ARG A 55 18.87 -5.88 9.85
C ARG A 55 18.97 -4.86 10.98
N ILE A 56 17.94 -4.06 11.17
CA ILE A 56 17.81 -3.17 12.32
C ILE A 56 17.28 -3.98 13.51
N ARG A 57 17.83 -3.69 14.69
CA ARG A 57 17.55 -4.35 15.97
C ARG A 57 16.69 -3.47 16.89
N SER A 58 16.15 -4.07 17.95
CA SER A 58 15.40 -3.34 18.98
C SER A 58 16.17 -2.17 19.57
N ASN A 59 15.46 -1.08 19.89
CA ASN A 59 15.99 0.16 20.45
C ASN A 59 17.01 0.90 19.56
N CYS A 60 17.09 0.55 18.27
CA CYS A 60 18.00 1.14 17.30
C CYS A 60 17.29 2.11 16.37
N THR A 61 17.92 3.24 16.11
CA THR A 61 17.49 4.23 15.11
C THR A 61 18.54 4.28 14.00
N LEU A 62 18.15 3.98 12.77
CA LEU A 62 18.94 4.27 11.59
C LEU A 62 18.66 5.69 11.16
N TYR A 63 19.67 6.55 11.16
CA TYR A 63 19.54 7.97 10.89
C TYR A 63 20.38 8.38 9.69
N LEU A 64 19.69 8.79 8.61
CA LEU A 64 20.32 9.24 7.38
C LEU A 64 20.46 10.76 7.40
N LYS A 65 21.68 11.25 7.30
CA LYS A 65 21.97 12.66 7.15
C LYS A 65 21.51 13.19 5.79
N SER A 66 21.35 14.49 5.67
CA SER A 66 21.12 15.14 4.35
C SER A 66 22.20 14.71 3.37
N GLY A 67 21.81 14.36 2.14
CA GLY A 67 22.71 13.82 1.11
C GLY A 67 23.11 12.35 1.27
N ALA A 68 22.71 11.68 2.34
CA ALA A 68 22.98 10.25 2.52
C ALA A 68 22.11 9.39 1.61
N THR A 69 22.70 8.39 0.98
CA THR A 69 22.00 7.35 0.21
C THR A 69 22.46 5.97 0.64
N LEU A 70 21.58 5.16 1.19
CA LEU A 70 21.77 3.72 1.25
C LEU A 70 21.29 3.12 -0.07
N LYS A 71 22.24 2.62 -0.86
CA LYS A 71 21.98 2.08 -2.18
C LYS A 71 22.05 0.56 -2.16
N GLY A 72 20.97 -0.07 -2.61
CA GLY A 72 20.91 -1.52 -2.73
C GLY A 72 21.75 -2.05 -3.88
N SER A 73 22.29 -3.24 -3.70
CA SER A 73 22.94 -4.02 -4.74
C SER A 73 21.94 -4.33 -5.89
N ARG A 74 22.45 -4.49 -7.09
CA ARG A 74 21.67 -5.05 -8.21
C ARG A 74 21.77 -6.57 -8.34
N ASN A 75 22.54 -7.21 -7.47
CA ASN A 75 22.61 -8.67 -7.40
C ASN A 75 21.59 -9.17 -6.35
N PRO A 76 20.57 -9.94 -6.73
CA PRO A 76 19.55 -10.42 -5.80
C PRO A 76 20.09 -11.37 -4.73
N GLU A 77 21.25 -11.99 -4.93
CA GLU A 77 21.89 -12.87 -3.94
C GLU A 77 22.48 -12.09 -2.73
N ASP A 78 22.57 -10.76 -2.81
CA ASP A 78 23.00 -9.93 -1.69
C ASP A 78 21.86 -9.64 -0.70
N TYR A 79 20.66 -10.19 -0.97
CA TYR A 79 19.48 -9.98 -0.14
C TYR A 79 18.99 -11.27 0.50
N PHE A 80 18.35 -11.15 1.64
CA PHE A 80 17.73 -12.27 2.34
C PHE A 80 16.44 -11.84 3.06
N GLY A 81 15.51 -12.79 3.26
CA GLY A 81 14.26 -12.61 3.96
C GLY A 81 14.36 -12.89 5.47
N TYR A 82 13.26 -12.71 6.19
CA TYR A 82 13.20 -12.98 7.63
C TYR A 82 13.16 -14.48 7.98
N LEU A 83 12.90 -15.34 7.00
CA LEU A 83 12.96 -16.82 7.16
C LEU A 83 14.28 -17.42 6.67
N SER A 84 15.26 -16.59 6.34
CA SER A 84 16.58 -17.06 5.93
C SER A 84 17.38 -17.61 7.11
N ASP A 85 18.23 -18.59 6.85
CA ASP A 85 19.23 -19.11 7.78
C ASP A 85 20.28 -18.06 8.23
N LYS A 86 20.39 -16.96 7.49
CA LYS A 86 21.20 -15.79 7.85
C LYS A 86 20.58 -14.90 8.94
N VAL A 87 19.35 -15.20 9.35
CA VAL A 87 18.60 -14.48 10.40
C VAL A 87 18.36 -15.48 11.51
N GLU A 88 18.36 -15.06 12.79
CA GLU A 88 17.89 -15.92 13.88
C GLU A 88 16.50 -16.45 13.51
N PRO A 89 16.31 -17.76 13.44
CA PRO A 89 15.06 -18.35 12.98
C PRO A 89 13.93 -17.91 13.91
N LEU A 90 12.78 -17.60 13.30
CA LEU A 90 11.54 -17.47 14.04
C LEU A 90 11.21 -18.83 14.64
N SER A 91 10.72 -18.88 15.87
CA SER A 91 10.19 -20.12 16.44
C SER A 91 9.00 -20.62 15.63
N GLU A 92 8.76 -21.93 15.61
CA GLU A 92 7.58 -22.51 14.92
C GLU A 92 6.27 -21.84 15.37
N ASN A 93 6.15 -21.47 16.65
CA ASN A 93 4.97 -20.77 17.16
C ASN A 93 4.86 -19.33 16.65
N GLU A 94 5.97 -18.64 16.43
CA GLU A 94 5.95 -17.30 15.83
C GLU A 94 5.61 -17.34 14.35
N ILE A 95 6.07 -18.35 13.65
CA ILE A 95 5.71 -18.61 12.25
C ILE A 95 4.23 -18.99 12.15
N THR A 96 3.76 -19.99 12.90
CA THR A 96 2.39 -20.49 12.80
C THR A 96 1.32 -19.56 13.33
N ASN A 97 1.63 -18.71 14.28
CA ASN A 97 0.66 -17.77 14.86
C ASN A 97 0.57 -16.43 14.14
N LYS A 98 1.58 -16.08 13.33
CA LYS A 98 1.68 -14.77 12.69
C LYS A 98 1.93 -14.80 11.20
N THR A 99 2.07 -15.96 10.62
CA THR A 99 2.11 -16.17 9.19
C THR A 99 0.86 -16.92 8.74
N TRP A 100 0.71 -16.97 7.50
CA TRP A 100 -0.30 -17.62 6.72
C TRP A 100 -0.82 -18.94 7.31
N LYS A 101 -2.08 -19.03 7.69
CA LYS A 101 -2.74 -20.29 7.94
C LYS A 101 -3.06 -20.92 6.59
N ARG A 102 -2.40 -22.01 6.25
CA ARG A 102 -2.76 -22.81 5.08
C ARG A 102 -4.19 -23.30 5.22
N THR A 103 -5.00 -23.02 4.22
CA THR A 103 -6.34 -23.58 4.04
C THR A 103 -6.29 -24.60 2.90
N GLU A 104 -7.34 -25.41 2.74
CA GLU A 104 -7.47 -26.32 1.59
C GLU A 104 -7.35 -25.59 0.23
N LEU A 105 -7.63 -24.30 0.18
CA LEU A 105 -7.47 -23.45 -0.99
C LEU A 105 -6.00 -23.13 -1.30
N ASP A 106 -5.13 -23.10 -0.30
CA ASP A 106 -3.69 -22.85 -0.48
C ASP A 106 -2.99 -24.02 -1.17
N GLU A 107 -3.49 -25.25 -0.98
CA GLU A 107 -2.97 -26.44 -1.67
C GLU A 107 -3.30 -26.43 -3.17
N ILE A 108 -4.39 -25.75 -3.54
CA ILE A 108 -4.84 -25.63 -4.93
C ILE A 108 -4.06 -24.54 -5.68
N LYS A 109 -3.51 -23.60 -4.93
CA LYS A 109 -2.86 -22.42 -5.49
C LYS A 109 -1.42 -22.43 -5.08
N ASP A 110 -0.53 -22.93 -5.43
CA ASP A 110 0.93 -22.73 -5.24
C ASP A 110 1.31 -21.34 -4.66
N TYR A 111 0.55 -20.91 -3.62
CA TYR A 111 0.62 -19.58 -3.06
C TYR A 111 1.76 -19.50 -2.06
N GLU A 112 2.93 -19.08 -2.53
CA GLU A 112 4.18 -19.04 -1.78
C GLU A 112 4.39 -17.75 -0.97
N PHE A 113 3.33 -17.06 -0.62
CA PHE A 113 3.44 -15.77 0.01
C PHE A 113 4.28 -15.80 1.30
N PHE A 114 4.38 -15.31 2.24
CA PHE A 114 5.06 -14.97 3.45
C PHE A 114 5.73 -16.09 4.26
N GLY A 115 5.23 -17.28 4.28
CA GLY A 115 5.56 -18.27 5.31
C GLY A 115 6.52 -19.38 4.89
N LYS A 116 6.94 -19.44 3.63
CA LYS A 116 7.78 -20.52 3.12
C LYS A 116 9.26 -20.22 3.40
N PRO A 117 9.98 -21.10 4.11
CA PRO A 117 11.42 -20.99 4.24
C PRO A 117 12.09 -20.91 2.87
N GLY A 118 12.97 -19.93 2.68
CA GLY A 118 13.65 -19.70 1.40
C GLY A 118 12.87 -18.87 0.38
N SER A 119 11.63 -18.46 0.66
CA SER A 119 10.90 -17.53 -0.20
C SER A 119 11.67 -16.22 -0.38
N ARG A 120 11.84 -15.82 -1.64
CA ARG A 120 12.52 -14.55 -1.99
C ARG A 120 11.60 -13.35 -1.84
N TRP A 121 10.29 -13.57 -1.68
CA TRP A 121 9.31 -12.52 -1.47
C TRP A 121 9.64 -11.56 -0.32
N ASN A 122 10.20 -12.09 0.76
CA ASN A 122 10.53 -11.32 1.95
C ASN A 122 11.93 -10.68 1.93
N ASN A 123 12.65 -10.78 0.82
CA ASN A 123 13.94 -10.13 0.67
C ASN A 123 13.78 -8.61 0.74
N ALA A 124 14.70 -7.94 1.44
CA ALA A 124 14.64 -6.49 1.58
C ALA A 124 16.02 -5.88 1.81
N LEU A 125 16.17 -4.61 1.43
CA LEU A 125 17.37 -3.83 1.73
C LEU A 125 17.51 -3.59 3.23
N ILE A 126 16.42 -3.18 3.88
CA ILE A 126 16.39 -2.96 5.34
C ILE A 126 15.31 -3.83 5.96
N LYS A 127 15.67 -4.59 6.98
CA LYS A 127 14.73 -5.46 7.70
C LYS A 127 14.75 -5.22 9.19
N ALA A 128 13.57 -5.46 9.79
CA ALA A 128 13.43 -5.61 11.24
C ALA A 128 12.46 -6.77 11.51
N VAL A 129 12.83 -7.63 12.45
CA VAL A 129 12.03 -8.82 12.80
C VAL A 129 11.97 -8.95 14.30
N ASN A 130 10.75 -9.11 14.85
CA ASN A 130 10.51 -9.23 16.29
C ASN A 130 11.21 -8.12 17.11
N ALA A 131 11.21 -6.89 16.58
CA ALA A 131 11.95 -5.77 17.16
C ALA A 131 11.01 -4.72 17.77
N GLU A 132 11.48 -4.08 18.85
CA GLU A 132 10.74 -3.02 19.52
C GLU A 132 11.52 -1.69 19.50
N ASN A 133 10.78 -0.58 19.42
CA ASN A 133 11.34 0.78 19.42
C ASN A 133 12.35 0.98 18.27
N VAL A 134 11.92 0.66 17.06
CA VAL A 134 12.73 0.73 15.84
C VAL A 134 12.39 2.00 15.08
N ALA A 135 13.43 2.70 14.61
CA ALA A 135 13.21 3.87 13.78
C ALA A 135 14.16 3.90 12.57
N ILE A 136 13.60 4.40 11.44
CA ILE A 136 14.36 4.85 10.27
C ILE A 136 13.99 6.31 10.07
N ILE A 137 14.98 7.19 10.22
CA ILE A 137 14.76 8.64 10.13
C ILE A 137 15.75 9.22 9.13
N GLY A 138 15.24 10.00 8.20
CA GLY A 138 16.04 10.73 7.23
C GLY A 138 15.90 12.25 7.37
N GLU A 139 16.99 12.96 7.16
CA GLU A 139 16.95 14.40 6.89
C GLU A 139 16.50 14.64 5.43
N GLU A 140 16.18 15.87 5.09
CA GLU A 140 15.87 16.24 3.71
C GLU A 140 16.99 15.81 2.75
N ASN A 141 16.63 15.33 1.54
CA ASN A 141 17.54 14.80 0.54
C ASN A 141 18.30 13.54 0.97
N SER A 142 17.75 12.74 1.88
CA SER A 142 18.26 11.40 2.19
C SER A 142 17.45 10.33 1.45
N PHE A 143 18.13 9.25 1.00
CA PHE A 143 17.53 8.25 0.14
C PHE A 143 17.78 6.81 0.59
N LEU A 144 16.76 5.99 0.37
CA LEU A 144 16.87 4.54 0.26
C LEU A 144 16.66 4.19 -1.22
N ASP A 145 17.68 3.67 -1.88
CA ASP A 145 17.68 3.36 -3.31
C ASP A 145 17.66 1.84 -3.52
N GLY A 146 16.56 1.30 -4.00
CA GLY A 146 16.40 -0.13 -4.28
C GLY A 146 17.10 -0.60 -5.56
N SER A 147 17.63 0.35 -6.35
CA SER A 147 18.38 0.08 -7.60
C SER A 147 17.61 -0.73 -8.64
N ASP A 148 16.27 -0.85 -8.52
CA ASP A 148 15.43 -1.71 -9.38
C ASP A 148 16.00 -3.13 -9.55
N CYS A 149 16.48 -3.73 -8.45
CA CYS A 149 17.13 -5.04 -8.47
C CYS A 149 16.20 -6.09 -9.07
N PHE A 150 16.53 -6.58 -10.27
CA PHE A 150 15.80 -7.65 -10.93
C PHE A 150 16.17 -9.00 -10.32
N ASP A 151 15.18 -9.85 -10.07
CA ASP A 151 15.39 -11.20 -9.55
C ASP A 151 14.66 -12.24 -10.40
N GLU A 152 15.39 -13.01 -11.21
CA GLU A 152 14.80 -14.06 -12.06
C GLU A 152 14.15 -15.20 -11.25
N LEU A 153 14.57 -15.39 -10.01
CA LEU A 153 14.00 -16.35 -9.07
C LEU A 153 12.96 -15.71 -8.16
N GLY A 154 12.69 -14.42 -8.36
CA GLY A 154 11.68 -13.67 -7.62
C GLY A 154 10.26 -14.07 -8.01
N GLU A 155 9.36 -13.95 -7.06
CA GLU A 155 7.93 -14.24 -7.26
C GLU A 155 7.26 -13.13 -8.06
N GLU A 156 6.08 -13.36 -8.57
CA GLU A 156 5.23 -12.41 -9.30
C GLU A 156 5.97 -11.46 -10.26
N ASN A 157 6.17 -11.90 -11.50
CA ASN A 157 6.83 -11.08 -12.53
C ASN A 157 8.26 -10.65 -12.16
N TYR A 158 9.02 -11.56 -11.57
CA TYR A 158 10.43 -11.34 -11.22
C TYR A 158 10.66 -10.17 -10.26
N ARG A 159 9.85 -10.06 -9.24
CA ARG A 159 10.02 -9.05 -8.21
C ARG A 159 11.33 -9.25 -7.46
N GLY A 160 12.08 -8.19 -7.30
CA GLY A 160 13.25 -8.16 -6.46
C GLY A 160 12.92 -7.86 -4.99
N PRO A 161 13.91 -7.37 -4.21
CA PRO A 161 13.72 -7.07 -2.79
C PRO A 161 12.87 -5.82 -2.55
N HIS A 162 12.15 -5.80 -1.44
CA HIS A 162 11.59 -4.56 -0.88
C HIS A 162 12.70 -3.57 -0.48
N CYS A 163 12.41 -2.27 -0.38
CA CYS A 163 13.35 -1.39 0.31
C CYS A 163 13.32 -1.60 1.82
N ILE A 164 12.14 -1.64 2.42
CA ILE A 164 11.97 -1.92 3.85
C ILE A 164 11.01 -3.08 4.02
N ASN A 165 11.36 -4.03 4.88
CA ASN A 165 10.45 -5.09 5.34
C ASN A 165 10.55 -5.24 6.87
N MET A 166 9.43 -5.01 7.54
CA MET A 166 9.32 -5.16 9.00
C MET A 166 8.28 -6.20 9.35
N PHE A 167 8.65 -7.15 10.19
CA PHE A 167 7.78 -8.24 10.62
C PHE A 167 7.69 -8.29 12.14
N ASN A 168 6.46 -8.27 12.68
CA ASN A 168 6.17 -8.37 14.11
C ASN A 168 6.96 -7.36 14.96
N CYS A 169 6.96 -6.09 14.53
CA CYS A 169 7.66 -5.01 15.24
C CYS A 169 6.69 -4.13 16.01
N LYS A 170 7.15 -3.56 17.14
CA LYS A 170 6.37 -2.65 17.98
C LYS A 170 7.03 -1.29 18.10
N ASN A 171 6.20 -0.23 18.17
CA ASN A 171 6.66 1.15 18.26
C ASN A 171 7.64 1.50 17.13
N VAL A 172 7.14 1.40 15.90
CA VAL A 172 7.89 1.65 14.67
C VAL A 172 7.75 3.11 14.25
N ARG A 173 8.86 3.77 13.95
CA ARG A 173 8.87 5.11 13.37
C ARG A 173 9.65 5.15 12.07
N LEU A 174 8.97 5.56 11.00
CA LEU A 174 9.50 5.78 9.67
C LEU A 174 9.31 7.26 9.32
N SER A 175 10.37 8.02 9.05
CA SER A 175 10.22 9.47 8.90
C SER A 175 11.28 10.13 8.01
N GLY A 176 10.84 11.02 7.13
CA GLY A 176 11.65 12.07 6.49
C GLY A 176 12.53 11.63 5.31
N TYR A 177 12.72 10.34 5.07
CA TYR A 177 13.53 9.84 3.95
C TYR A 177 12.71 9.69 2.67
N SER A 178 13.43 9.54 1.56
CA SER A 178 12.86 9.21 0.26
C SER A 178 13.26 7.82 -0.20
N VAL A 179 12.29 7.03 -0.68
CA VAL A 179 12.55 5.74 -1.36
C VAL A 179 12.50 5.97 -2.86
N LYS A 180 13.45 5.41 -3.59
CA LYS A 180 13.44 5.36 -5.04
C LYS A 180 13.80 3.98 -5.56
N ASP A 181 13.25 3.65 -6.72
CA ASP A 181 13.61 2.46 -7.50
C ASP A 181 13.56 1.16 -6.66
N SER A 182 12.54 1.02 -5.77
CA SER A 182 12.28 -0.23 -5.06
C SER A 182 11.85 -1.30 -6.04
N ALA A 183 12.50 -2.46 -5.99
CA ALA A 183 12.21 -3.57 -6.89
C ALA A 183 10.97 -4.38 -6.51
N ASN A 184 10.47 -4.16 -5.30
CA ASN A 184 9.18 -4.59 -4.78
C ASN A 184 8.58 -3.40 -4.00
N TRP A 185 7.72 -3.63 -3.02
CA TRP A 185 7.10 -2.57 -2.23
C TRP A 185 8.15 -1.69 -1.53
N ALA A 186 7.93 -0.38 -1.52
CA ALA A 186 8.89 0.55 -0.93
C ALA A 186 8.98 0.39 0.59
N ASN A 187 7.84 0.24 1.26
CA ASN A 187 7.76 0.02 2.71
C ASN A 187 6.75 -1.11 2.97
N ALA A 188 7.21 -2.26 3.43
CA ALA A 188 6.39 -3.43 3.76
C ALA A 188 6.40 -3.69 5.26
N LEU A 189 5.23 -3.72 5.89
CA LEU A 189 5.07 -3.94 7.32
C LEU A 189 4.03 -5.03 7.59
N PHE A 190 4.40 -6.04 8.33
CA PHE A 190 3.55 -7.18 8.65
C PHE A 190 3.43 -7.33 10.17
N TYR A 191 2.21 -7.41 10.68
CA TYR A 191 1.90 -7.62 12.09
C TYR A 191 2.59 -6.62 13.04
N CYS A 192 2.78 -5.38 12.58
CA CYS A 192 3.40 -4.34 13.37
C CYS A 192 2.36 -3.57 14.20
N GLU A 193 2.74 -3.14 15.39
CA GLU A 193 1.91 -2.38 16.32
C GLU A 193 2.49 -0.99 16.57
N ASN A 194 1.63 0.04 16.69
CA ASN A 194 2.01 1.42 16.98
C ASN A 194 3.02 1.96 15.95
N VAL A 195 2.59 2.03 14.70
CA VAL A 195 3.40 2.48 13.56
C VAL A 195 3.13 3.95 13.28
N VAL A 196 4.19 4.73 13.12
CA VAL A 196 4.14 6.11 12.62
C VAL A 196 5.01 6.23 11.37
N ALA A 197 4.39 6.50 10.23
CA ALA A 197 5.04 6.82 8.96
C ALA A 197 4.74 8.27 8.60
N GLU A 198 5.76 9.14 8.60
CA GLU A 198 5.54 10.57 8.40
C GLU A 198 6.56 11.23 7.46
N ASN A 199 6.08 12.09 6.57
CA ASN A 199 6.90 12.86 5.64
C ASN A 199 7.84 11.99 4.78
N ILE A 200 7.41 10.78 4.43
CA ILE A 200 8.13 9.87 3.53
C ILE A 200 7.75 10.21 2.10
N SER A 201 8.71 10.13 1.20
CA SER A 201 8.45 10.14 -0.24
C SER A 201 8.82 8.80 -0.85
N ALA A 202 8.01 8.26 -1.76
CA ALA A 202 8.36 7.06 -2.51
C ALA A 202 8.07 7.26 -4.00
N CYS A 203 9.08 6.96 -4.82
CA CYS A 203 9.00 6.84 -6.27
C CYS A 203 9.39 5.40 -6.63
N ALA A 204 8.40 4.53 -6.81
CA ALA A 204 8.62 3.09 -6.97
C ALA A 204 7.60 2.47 -7.92
N GLY A 205 8.00 1.42 -8.61
CA GLY A 205 7.17 0.69 -9.57
C GLY A 205 6.13 -0.25 -8.93
N HIS A 206 6.15 -0.41 -7.62
CA HIS A 206 5.22 -1.18 -6.80
C HIS A 206 4.63 -0.30 -5.69
N ASP A 207 4.06 -0.89 -4.61
CA ASP A 207 3.39 -0.14 -3.55
C ASP A 207 4.28 0.86 -2.81
N GLY A 208 3.71 1.98 -2.43
CA GLY A 208 4.39 3.00 -1.62
C GLY A 208 4.56 2.57 -0.16
N ILE A 209 3.48 2.12 0.44
CA ILE A 209 3.48 1.47 1.75
C ILE A 209 2.44 0.35 1.76
N HIS A 210 2.88 -0.85 2.12
CA HIS A 210 2.02 -2.02 2.27
C HIS A 210 2.02 -2.47 3.72
N ILE A 211 0.83 -2.52 4.34
CA ILE A 211 0.68 -2.93 5.74
C ILE A 211 -0.32 -4.09 5.84
N THR A 212 0.03 -5.15 6.55
CA THR A 212 -0.83 -6.33 6.70
C THR A 212 -0.85 -6.79 8.16
N GLY A 213 -2.05 -6.97 8.70
CA GLY A 213 -2.23 -7.38 10.09
C GLY A 213 -1.70 -6.38 11.12
N CYS A 214 -1.55 -5.12 10.72
CA CYS A 214 -0.99 -4.08 11.58
C CYS A 214 -2.08 -3.38 12.41
N GLU A 215 -1.69 -2.86 13.58
CA GLU A 215 -2.58 -2.17 14.50
C GLU A 215 -2.03 -0.80 14.90
N ASN A 216 -2.93 0.20 15.01
CA ASN A 216 -2.60 1.58 15.40
C ASN A 216 -1.55 2.21 14.48
N VAL A 217 -1.89 2.35 13.20
CA VAL A 217 -1.00 2.89 12.17
C VAL A 217 -1.37 4.32 11.81
N LYS A 218 -0.38 5.21 11.79
CA LYS A 218 -0.51 6.60 11.32
C LYS A 218 0.43 6.84 10.13
N ILE A 219 -0.15 7.24 9.00
CA ILE A 219 0.56 7.63 7.77
C ILE A 219 0.22 9.10 7.52
N ASN A 220 1.18 10.00 7.70
CA ASN A 220 0.91 11.44 7.65
C ASN A 220 1.93 12.21 6.80
N GLY A 221 1.42 13.10 5.94
CA GLY A 221 2.27 14.00 5.14
C GLY A 221 3.15 13.30 4.11
N CYS A 222 2.85 12.04 3.77
CA CYS A 222 3.62 11.24 2.83
C CYS A 222 3.29 11.60 1.37
N LYS A 223 4.25 11.34 0.47
CA LYS A 223 4.11 11.57 -0.97
C LYS A 223 4.46 10.29 -1.71
N PHE A 224 3.45 9.61 -2.24
CA PHE A 224 3.64 8.37 -2.97
C PHE A 224 3.35 8.57 -4.45
N TYR A 225 4.36 8.27 -5.28
CA TYR A 225 4.31 8.24 -6.74
C TYR A 225 4.65 6.82 -7.16
N THR A 226 3.62 6.00 -7.35
CA THR A 226 3.78 4.55 -7.46
C THR A 226 3.25 4.00 -8.76
N GLY A 227 3.87 2.93 -9.20
CA GLY A 227 3.36 2.15 -10.33
C GLY A 227 2.20 1.26 -9.93
N ASP A 228 2.23 0.73 -8.71
CA ASP A 228 1.16 -0.03 -8.07
C ASP A 228 0.45 0.87 -7.04
N ASP A 229 -0.14 0.34 -6.00
CA ASP A 229 -0.94 1.09 -5.06
C ASP A 229 -0.10 2.03 -4.17
N CYS A 230 -0.62 3.23 -3.86
CA CYS A 230 0.12 4.13 -2.96
C CYS A 230 0.10 3.61 -1.52
N VAL A 231 -1.07 3.23 -1.02
CA VAL A 231 -1.26 2.61 0.29
C VAL A 231 -2.02 1.31 0.09
N ALA A 232 -1.39 0.20 0.41
CA ALA A 232 -1.95 -1.12 0.24
C ALA A 232 -1.99 -1.91 1.54
N GLY A 233 -2.78 -2.99 1.55
CA GLY A 233 -2.80 -3.97 2.62
C GLY A 233 -4.18 -4.37 3.10
N PHE A 234 -4.21 -5.29 4.06
CA PHE A 234 -5.44 -5.89 4.56
C PHE A 234 -5.29 -6.35 6.01
N ALA A 235 -6.41 -6.71 6.63
CA ALA A 235 -6.47 -7.19 8.02
C ALA A 235 -5.91 -6.19 9.06
N ASN A 236 -5.95 -4.90 8.74
CA ASN A 236 -5.43 -3.85 9.62
C ASN A 236 -6.52 -3.28 10.53
N THR A 237 -6.12 -2.71 11.66
CA THR A 237 -7.03 -2.09 12.62
C THR A 237 -6.52 -0.72 13.06
N ASN A 238 -7.42 0.28 13.14
CA ASN A 238 -7.10 1.65 13.55
C ASN A 238 -6.01 2.30 12.69
N VAL A 239 -6.32 2.54 11.42
CA VAL A 239 -5.39 3.14 10.43
C VAL A 239 -5.82 4.56 10.08
N PHE A 240 -4.89 5.49 10.14
CA PHE A 240 -5.08 6.90 9.79
C PHE A 240 -4.12 7.29 8.67
N VAL A 241 -4.66 7.72 7.53
CA VAL A 241 -3.89 8.23 6.38
C VAL A 241 -4.26 9.69 6.20
N THR A 242 -3.35 10.60 6.50
CA THR A 242 -3.68 12.04 6.56
C THR A 242 -2.68 12.91 5.82
N ASN A 243 -3.17 13.98 5.19
CA ASN A 243 -2.35 14.99 4.52
C ASN A 243 -1.38 14.42 3.46
N CYS A 244 -1.72 13.32 2.82
CA CYS A 244 -0.87 12.63 1.86
C CYS A 244 -1.12 13.08 0.42
N ILE A 245 -0.10 12.95 -0.41
CA ILE A 245 -0.20 13.04 -1.87
C ILE A 245 -0.11 11.62 -2.43
N LEU A 246 -1.14 11.17 -3.12
CA LEU A 246 -1.26 9.84 -3.67
C LEU A 246 -1.41 9.90 -5.19
N ASN A 247 -0.45 9.33 -5.92
CA ASN A 247 -0.41 9.28 -7.37
C ASN A 247 0.03 7.90 -7.82
N SER A 248 -0.84 7.16 -8.49
CA SER A 248 -0.65 5.75 -8.80
C SER A 248 -1.01 5.42 -10.24
N ALA A 249 -0.43 4.35 -10.80
CA ALA A 249 -0.91 3.68 -12.01
C ALA A 249 -1.95 2.59 -11.73
N CYS A 250 -2.25 2.32 -10.46
CA CYS A 250 -3.27 1.36 -10.00
C CYS A 250 -4.27 2.07 -9.08
N SER A 251 -4.25 1.85 -7.79
CA SER A 251 -5.18 2.51 -6.88
C SER A 251 -4.45 3.49 -5.96
N ALA A 252 -5.09 4.59 -5.59
CA ALA A 252 -4.55 5.41 -4.53
C ALA A 252 -4.50 4.61 -3.22
N MET A 253 -5.54 3.81 -2.99
CA MET A 253 -5.56 2.83 -1.90
C MET A 253 -6.18 1.51 -2.37
N ARG A 254 -5.47 0.38 -2.18
CA ARG A 254 -6.02 -0.97 -2.27
C ARG A 254 -5.98 -1.60 -0.88
N PHE A 255 -7.09 -1.48 -0.14
CA PHE A 255 -7.01 -1.59 1.30
C PHE A 255 -8.21 -2.29 1.93
N GLY A 256 -7.94 -3.07 2.99
CA GLY A 256 -8.96 -3.65 3.85
C GLY A 256 -8.58 -3.57 5.32
N GLY A 257 -9.57 -3.38 6.18
CA GLY A 257 -9.36 -3.28 7.61
C GLY A 257 -10.58 -2.77 8.35
N THR A 258 -10.42 -2.53 9.63
CA THR A 258 -11.44 -1.99 10.53
C THR A 258 -10.96 -0.66 11.12
N ASN A 259 -11.83 0.34 11.16
CA ASN A 259 -11.50 1.71 11.60
C ASN A 259 -10.38 2.32 10.75
N VAL A 260 -10.65 2.57 9.48
CA VAL A 260 -9.72 3.17 8.53
C VAL A 260 -10.20 4.59 8.18
N PHE A 261 -9.37 5.57 8.45
CA PHE A 261 -9.68 6.99 8.23
C PHE A 261 -8.67 7.60 7.28
N VAL A 262 -9.16 8.13 6.16
CA VAL A 262 -8.35 8.81 5.13
C VAL A 262 -8.81 10.25 5.06
N GLU A 263 -7.94 11.20 5.41
CA GLU A 263 -8.35 12.58 5.54
C GLU A 263 -7.37 13.55 4.86
N LYS A 264 -7.90 14.58 4.23
CA LYS A 264 -7.13 15.72 3.68
C LYS A 264 -6.03 15.28 2.72
N CYS A 265 -6.30 14.22 1.95
CA CYS A 265 -5.37 13.73 0.94
C CYS A 265 -5.66 14.36 -0.42
N ARG A 266 -4.58 14.60 -1.18
CA ARG A 266 -4.65 14.92 -2.59
C ARG A 266 -4.35 13.68 -3.41
N ILE A 267 -5.31 13.25 -4.19
CA ILE A 267 -5.28 12.02 -4.98
C ILE A 267 -5.39 12.41 -6.45
N TYR A 268 -4.47 11.97 -7.29
CA TYR A 268 -4.54 12.34 -8.70
C TYR A 268 -3.83 11.37 -9.65
N GLY A 269 -4.37 11.27 -10.88
CA GLY A 269 -3.78 10.67 -12.06
C GLY A 269 -3.48 11.71 -13.14
N PRO A 270 -2.84 11.34 -14.25
CA PRO A 270 -2.19 10.05 -14.47
C PRO A 270 -0.96 9.85 -13.58
N CYS A 271 -0.45 8.62 -13.52
CA CYS A 271 0.71 8.30 -12.71
C CYS A 271 1.98 8.99 -13.21
N LYS A 272 2.90 9.23 -12.28
CA LYS A 272 4.26 9.72 -12.57
C LYS A 272 5.30 8.62 -12.62
N TYR A 273 4.95 7.44 -12.10
CA TYR A 273 5.81 6.27 -12.07
C TYR A 273 5.00 5.05 -12.51
N LEU A 274 5.50 4.27 -13.47
CA LEU A 274 4.78 3.14 -14.04
C LEU A 274 4.78 1.92 -13.13
N PHE A 275 3.77 1.08 -13.31
CA PHE A 275 3.72 -0.24 -12.70
C PHE A 275 4.87 -1.10 -13.24
N ARG A 276 5.78 -1.51 -12.36
CA ARG A 276 6.96 -2.30 -12.73
C ARG A 276 6.58 -3.65 -13.34
N GLY A 277 5.44 -4.23 -12.93
CA GLY A 277 4.92 -5.46 -13.51
C GLY A 277 4.50 -5.34 -14.99
N SER A 278 4.29 -4.12 -15.50
CA SER A 278 4.01 -3.90 -16.94
C SER A 278 5.24 -3.86 -17.82
N LEU A 279 6.44 -3.83 -17.24
CA LEU A 279 7.70 -3.88 -17.97
C LEU A 279 7.99 -5.31 -18.42
N THR A 280 8.66 -5.42 -19.57
CA THR A 280 9.23 -6.70 -20.03
C THR A 280 10.36 -7.15 -19.11
N ASP A 281 10.68 -8.45 -19.13
CA ASP A 281 11.77 -8.99 -18.31
C ASP A 281 13.13 -8.39 -18.72
N GLU A 282 13.31 -8.05 -19.99
CA GLU A 282 14.51 -7.38 -20.49
C GLU A 282 14.62 -5.95 -19.92
N GLU A 283 13.52 -5.18 -19.90
CA GLU A 283 13.48 -3.84 -19.31
C GLU A 283 13.77 -3.88 -17.80
N LYS A 284 13.19 -4.86 -17.09
CA LYS A 284 13.45 -5.07 -15.64
C LYS A 284 14.92 -5.42 -15.38
N ARG A 285 15.48 -6.37 -16.17
CA ARG A 285 16.88 -6.81 -16.06
C ARG A 285 17.86 -5.67 -16.32
N ASN A 286 17.57 -4.83 -17.29
CA ASN A 286 18.42 -3.69 -17.65
C ASN A 286 18.24 -2.49 -16.72
N GLY A 287 17.23 -2.50 -15.82
CA GLY A 287 16.89 -1.39 -14.94
C GLY A 287 16.47 -0.16 -15.74
N VAL A 288 15.77 -0.37 -16.86
CA VAL A 288 15.25 0.72 -17.69
C VAL A 288 14.17 1.44 -16.93
N LYS A 289 14.32 2.76 -16.77
CA LYS A 289 13.26 3.61 -16.28
C LYS A 289 12.24 3.77 -17.40
N PRO A 290 10.99 3.28 -17.17
CA PRO A 290 10.01 3.30 -18.23
C PRO A 290 9.63 4.73 -18.59
N GLU A 291 9.62 5.01 -19.89
CA GLU A 291 8.91 6.16 -20.41
C GLU A 291 7.41 5.92 -20.25
N LEU A 292 6.64 6.94 -19.86
CA LEU A 292 5.19 6.83 -19.72
C LEU A 292 4.49 6.54 -21.06
N ALA A 293 5.15 6.89 -22.18
CA ALA A 293 4.63 6.66 -23.52
C ALA A 293 4.54 5.16 -23.85
N GLY A 294 3.35 4.72 -24.25
CA GLY A 294 3.10 3.33 -24.65
C GLY A 294 2.67 2.38 -23.50
N HIS A 295 2.69 2.85 -22.26
CA HIS A 295 2.21 2.08 -21.10
C HIS A 295 0.94 2.67 -20.52
N ARG A 296 0.14 1.82 -19.86
CA ARG A 296 -1.01 2.27 -19.09
C ARG A 296 -0.55 3.12 -17.90
N ASN A 297 -1.07 4.33 -17.78
CA ASN A 297 -0.69 5.29 -16.76
C ASN A 297 -1.87 5.92 -16.00
N ASN A 298 -3.10 5.48 -16.27
CA ASN A 298 -4.30 5.96 -15.57
C ASN A 298 -4.40 5.35 -14.17
N MET A 299 -4.96 6.12 -13.24
CA MET A 299 -5.33 5.62 -11.93
C MET A 299 -6.66 4.87 -12.01
N LEU A 300 -6.69 3.59 -11.65
CA LEU A 300 -7.88 2.73 -11.78
C LEU A 300 -8.96 3.07 -10.76
N SER A 301 -8.57 3.43 -9.54
CA SER A 301 -9.52 3.81 -8.50
C SER A 301 -8.88 4.65 -7.41
N VAL A 302 -9.72 5.42 -6.72
CA VAL A 302 -9.31 6.10 -5.48
C VAL A 302 -9.20 5.10 -4.35
N PHE A 303 -10.22 4.26 -4.21
CA PHE A 303 -10.24 3.21 -3.20
C PHE A 303 -10.71 1.89 -3.81
N THR A 304 -9.85 0.88 -3.75
CA THR A 304 -10.21 -0.52 -4.02
C THR A 304 -10.25 -1.25 -2.70
N TYR A 305 -11.40 -1.83 -2.34
CA TYR A 305 -11.46 -2.73 -1.19
C TYR A 305 -10.75 -4.04 -1.50
N TYR A 306 -9.91 -4.48 -0.60
CA TYR A 306 -9.26 -5.78 -0.65
C TYR A 306 -9.16 -6.38 0.75
N GLY A 307 -9.59 -7.62 0.88
CA GLY A 307 -9.42 -8.42 2.09
C GLY A 307 -8.88 -9.79 1.70
N ASP A 308 -7.92 -10.31 2.45
CA ASP A 308 -7.35 -11.62 2.19
C ASP A 308 -7.72 -12.59 3.30
N TYR A 309 -8.19 -13.77 2.92
CA TYR A 309 -8.65 -14.81 3.85
C TYR A 309 -7.52 -15.43 4.68
N SER A 310 -6.29 -15.28 4.23
CA SER A 310 -5.12 -15.91 4.84
C SER A 310 -4.68 -15.31 6.18
N VAL A 311 -5.13 -14.10 6.48
CA VAL A 311 -4.86 -13.44 7.76
C VAL A 311 -6.12 -13.37 8.59
N ASP A 312 -6.06 -13.86 9.82
CA ASP A 312 -7.18 -13.78 10.76
C ASP A 312 -7.50 -12.32 11.09
N ILE A 313 -8.79 -12.00 11.12
CA ILE A 313 -9.30 -10.71 11.52
C ILE A 313 -10.22 -10.86 12.74
N PRO A 314 -10.11 -9.96 13.73
CA PRO A 314 -10.97 -10.02 14.91
C PRO A 314 -12.41 -9.60 14.63
N ASN A 315 -12.61 -8.74 13.62
CA ASN A 315 -13.90 -8.16 13.27
C ASN A 315 -14.08 -8.11 11.76
N ARG A 316 -15.34 -8.11 11.31
CA ARG A 316 -15.68 -7.84 9.92
C ARG A 316 -15.10 -6.48 9.48
N PRO A 317 -14.39 -6.40 8.34
CA PRO A 317 -13.84 -5.15 7.84
C PRO A 317 -14.91 -4.09 7.65
N GLY A 318 -14.61 -2.87 8.01
CA GLY A 318 -15.57 -1.76 7.91
C GLY A 318 -15.18 -0.54 8.74
N ASN A 319 -16.10 0.39 8.89
CA ASN A 319 -15.85 1.72 9.42
C ASN A 319 -14.68 2.39 8.65
N ILE A 320 -14.80 2.36 7.31
CA ILE A 320 -13.85 3.02 6.40
C ILE A 320 -14.44 4.38 6.04
N VAL A 321 -13.72 5.45 6.35
CA VAL A 321 -14.14 6.82 6.08
C VAL A 321 -13.07 7.54 5.29
N ILE A 322 -13.43 8.03 4.10
CA ILE A 322 -12.57 8.89 3.27
C ILE A 322 -13.19 10.29 3.30
N SER A 323 -12.46 11.27 3.84
CA SER A 323 -13.01 12.61 4.07
C SER A 323 -12.07 13.74 3.68
N ASP A 324 -12.64 14.89 3.35
CA ASP A 324 -11.93 16.13 3.05
C ASP A 324 -10.83 15.99 1.98
N CYS A 325 -11.01 15.04 1.05
CA CYS A 325 -10.03 14.74 0.01
C CYS A 325 -10.38 15.38 -1.34
N THR A 326 -9.33 15.67 -2.12
CA THR A 326 -9.47 16.09 -3.51
C THR A 326 -8.96 15.00 -4.44
N VAL A 327 -9.72 14.73 -5.50
CA VAL A 327 -9.45 13.68 -6.49
C VAL A 327 -9.45 14.28 -7.89
N ASP A 328 -8.43 13.99 -8.69
CA ASP A 328 -8.36 14.42 -10.08
C ASP A 328 -7.85 13.30 -10.99
N GLY A 329 -8.65 12.92 -12.00
CA GLY A 329 -8.21 12.00 -13.04
C GLY A 329 -8.07 10.54 -12.59
N ALA A 330 -8.96 10.03 -11.76
CA ALA A 330 -9.11 8.59 -11.48
C ALA A 330 -10.22 8.00 -12.37
N ASP A 331 -10.12 6.70 -12.70
CA ASP A 331 -11.19 6.04 -13.44
C ASP A 331 -12.46 6.00 -12.59
N LYS A 332 -12.38 5.58 -11.33
CA LYS A 332 -13.52 5.48 -10.41
C LYS A 332 -13.18 5.87 -8.97
N LEU A 333 -14.19 6.26 -8.23
CA LEU A 333 -14.02 6.61 -6.82
C LEU A 333 -13.89 5.36 -5.93
N LEU A 334 -14.71 4.35 -6.19
CA LEU A 334 -14.74 3.10 -5.43
C LEU A 334 -14.71 1.89 -6.35
N HIS A 335 -13.93 0.90 -5.98
CA HIS A 335 -13.97 -0.44 -6.54
C HIS A 335 -14.10 -1.48 -5.43
N TYR A 336 -15.29 -2.04 -5.26
CA TYR A 336 -15.57 -3.16 -4.38
C TYR A 336 -16.28 -4.27 -5.17
N ASN A 337 -15.58 -5.35 -5.43
CA ASN A 337 -16.09 -6.50 -6.18
C ASN A 337 -15.83 -7.79 -5.38
N TYR A 338 -16.68 -8.06 -4.39
CA TYR A 338 -16.52 -9.24 -3.53
C TYR A 338 -16.69 -10.54 -4.32
N SER A 339 -17.79 -10.68 -5.06
CA SER A 339 -18.10 -11.92 -5.78
C SER A 339 -17.10 -12.24 -6.90
N GLY A 340 -16.51 -11.22 -7.54
CA GLY A 340 -15.47 -11.41 -8.57
C GLY A 340 -14.10 -11.80 -8.00
N ASN A 341 -13.90 -11.62 -6.69
CA ASN A 341 -12.66 -11.90 -5.98
C ASN A 341 -12.86 -12.80 -4.76
N GLU A 342 -13.92 -13.62 -4.73
CA GLU A 342 -14.23 -14.51 -3.61
C GLU A 342 -13.05 -15.37 -3.18
N MET A 343 -12.25 -15.81 -4.15
CA MET A 343 -11.07 -16.61 -3.94
C MET A 343 -10.06 -15.96 -2.98
N TRP A 344 -9.97 -14.61 -2.99
CA TRP A 344 -9.04 -13.84 -2.14
C TRP A 344 -9.73 -13.29 -0.89
N GLN A 345 -11.01 -12.94 -1.03
CA GLN A 345 -11.78 -12.20 -0.02
C GLN A 345 -12.71 -13.10 0.79
N LEU A 346 -12.55 -14.40 0.69
CA LEU A 346 -13.38 -15.38 1.39
C LEU A 346 -13.47 -15.05 2.89
N ASN A 347 -14.70 -14.94 3.41
CA ASN A 347 -14.99 -14.52 4.78
C ASN A 347 -14.43 -13.14 5.18
N ARG A 348 -14.27 -12.25 4.20
CA ARG A 348 -13.80 -10.86 4.41
C ARG A 348 -14.70 -9.82 3.74
N PRO A 349 -16.04 -9.97 3.78
CA PRO A 349 -16.94 -8.99 3.17
C PRO A 349 -16.86 -7.64 3.90
N LEU A 350 -16.86 -6.58 3.10
CA LEU A 350 -16.90 -5.21 3.63
C LEU A 350 -18.26 -4.92 4.28
N ASN A 351 -18.24 -4.35 5.47
CA ASN A 351 -19.46 -3.91 6.16
C ASN A 351 -19.94 -2.55 5.65
N ASN A 352 -19.08 -1.53 5.75
CA ASN A 352 -19.47 -0.18 5.34
C ASN A 352 -18.28 0.68 4.95
N ILE A 353 -18.55 1.62 4.03
CA ILE A 353 -17.62 2.65 3.59
C ILE A 353 -18.35 3.98 3.42
N SER A 354 -17.68 5.07 3.76
CA SER A 354 -18.23 6.42 3.65
C SER A 354 -17.25 7.36 2.92
N PHE A 355 -17.80 8.22 2.07
CA PHE A 355 -17.12 9.35 1.43
C PHE A 355 -17.76 10.65 1.91
N GLU A 356 -16.97 11.52 2.54
CA GLU A 356 -17.48 12.75 3.13
C GLU A 356 -16.66 13.96 2.67
N ASN A 357 -17.32 15.04 2.25
CA ASN A 357 -16.65 16.27 1.80
C ASN A 357 -15.62 16.02 0.67
N ILE A 358 -15.92 15.12 -0.26
CA ILE A 358 -15.04 14.77 -1.37
C ILE A 358 -15.30 15.69 -2.55
N THR A 359 -14.23 16.21 -3.14
CA THR A 359 -14.31 16.92 -4.43
C THR A 359 -13.54 16.13 -5.48
N THR A 360 -14.24 15.76 -6.57
CA THR A 360 -13.59 15.06 -7.68
C THR A 360 -13.67 15.85 -8.97
N THR A 361 -12.68 15.65 -9.83
CA THR A 361 -12.67 16.07 -11.23
C THR A 361 -12.22 14.92 -12.12
N ASN A 362 -12.78 14.86 -13.32
CA ASN A 362 -12.35 13.91 -14.36
C ASN A 362 -12.48 12.42 -13.99
N LEU A 363 -13.55 12.01 -13.28
CA LEU A 363 -13.87 10.59 -13.13
C LEU A 363 -14.36 10.01 -14.47
N LEU A 364 -13.93 8.78 -14.80
CA LEU A 364 -14.19 8.16 -16.10
C LEU A 364 -15.29 7.09 -16.05
N MET A 365 -15.44 6.41 -14.92
CA MET A 365 -16.24 5.20 -14.80
C MET A 365 -17.13 5.23 -13.56
N PRO A 366 -18.20 4.43 -13.52
CA PRO A 366 -19.01 4.27 -12.33
C PRO A 366 -18.21 3.65 -11.19
N SER A 367 -18.53 4.03 -9.97
CA SER A 367 -18.09 3.31 -8.79
C SER A 367 -18.76 1.93 -8.76
N ILE A 368 -17.99 0.89 -8.43
CA ILE A 368 -18.45 -0.49 -8.33
C ILE A 368 -18.68 -0.86 -6.87
N LEU A 369 -19.87 -1.35 -6.55
CA LEU A 369 -20.26 -1.80 -5.20
C LEU A 369 -20.93 -3.18 -5.29
N TYR A 370 -20.15 -4.23 -5.49
CA TYR A 370 -20.64 -5.60 -5.57
C TYR A 370 -20.29 -6.37 -4.31
N GLY A 371 -21.20 -6.37 -3.34
CA GLY A 371 -21.04 -6.96 -2.03
C GLY A 371 -21.28 -8.47 -2.00
N ASP A 372 -21.15 -9.02 -0.81
CA ASP A 372 -21.53 -10.39 -0.49
C ASP A 372 -23.06 -10.55 -0.41
N LYS A 373 -23.56 -11.73 -0.76
CA LYS A 373 -25.02 -11.99 -0.80
C LYS A 373 -25.67 -11.99 0.57
N GLU A 374 -24.98 -12.49 1.57
CA GLU A 374 -25.48 -12.67 2.94
C GLU A 374 -25.05 -11.48 3.80
N GLU A 375 -23.79 -11.10 3.74
CA GLU A 375 -23.22 -9.99 4.49
C GLU A 375 -23.09 -8.73 3.61
N LYS A 376 -24.22 -8.12 3.33
CA LYS A 376 -24.33 -6.95 2.45
C LYS A 376 -23.56 -5.74 2.94
N VAL A 377 -23.20 -4.85 2.02
CA VAL A 377 -22.39 -3.65 2.25
C VAL A 377 -23.24 -2.39 2.30
N THR A 378 -22.85 -1.41 3.12
CA THR A 378 -23.44 -0.07 3.15
C THR A 378 -22.46 0.96 2.59
N LEU A 379 -22.93 1.81 1.67
CA LEU A 379 -22.21 2.97 1.13
C LEU A 379 -22.88 4.27 1.54
N ASN A 380 -22.11 5.21 2.08
CA ASN A 380 -22.57 6.56 2.35
C ASN A 380 -21.72 7.58 1.59
N MET A 381 -22.37 8.53 0.93
CA MET A 381 -21.74 9.70 0.32
C MET A 381 -22.41 10.95 0.88
N LYS A 382 -21.63 11.84 1.48
CA LYS A 382 -22.16 13.05 2.13
C LYS A 382 -21.33 14.29 1.76
N ASN A 383 -22.00 15.37 1.39
CA ASN A 383 -21.37 16.64 1.02
C ASN A 383 -20.32 16.47 -0.08
N CYS A 384 -20.58 15.69 -1.10
CA CYS A 384 -19.62 15.42 -2.16
C CYS A 384 -19.91 16.24 -3.42
N ASN A 385 -18.85 16.73 -4.07
CA ASN A 385 -18.88 17.36 -5.37
C ASN A 385 -18.19 16.44 -6.38
N ILE A 386 -18.98 15.75 -7.19
CA ILE A 386 -18.50 14.74 -8.13
C ILE A 386 -18.53 15.31 -9.54
N SER A 387 -17.40 15.38 -10.21
CA SER A 387 -17.32 15.75 -11.62
C SER A 387 -16.82 14.58 -12.46
N MET A 388 -17.65 14.19 -13.44
CA MET A 388 -17.26 13.23 -14.47
C MET A 388 -16.42 13.95 -15.55
N LYS A 389 -15.72 13.23 -16.38
CA LYS A 389 -15.02 13.80 -17.55
C LYS A 389 -16.03 14.18 -18.62
N ASN A 390 -15.82 15.33 -19.29
CA ASN A 390 -16.79 15.93 -20.23
C ASN A 390 -17.21 15.05 -21.40
N ASP A 391 -16.41 14.09 -21.82
CA ASP A 391 -16.63 13.29 -23.02
C ASP A 391 -17.26 11.92 -22.75
N ILE A 392 -17.75 11.68 -21.53
CA ILE A 392 -18.34 10.40 -21.16
C ILE A 392 -19.86 10.48 -21.35
N GLU A 393 -20.36 9.67 -22.26
CA GLU A 393 -21.78 9.48 -22.48
C GLU A 393 -22.28 8.26 -21.73
N ASP A 394 -23.51 8.35 -21.22
CA ASP A 394 -24.31 7.23 -20.68
C ASP A 394 -23.61 6.35 -19.62
N THR A 395 -23.00 6.99 -18.63
CA THR A 395 -22.31 6.29 -17.54
C THR A 395 -22.96 6.60 -16.21
N GLU A 396 -23.41 5.58 -15.49
CA GLU A 396 -23.99 5.71 -14.16
C GLU A 396 -22.93 6.19 -13.15
N LEU A 397 -23.36 6.79 -12.04
CA LEU A 397 -22.47 7.15 -10.94
C LEU A 397 -22.02 5.90 -10.16
N ILE A 398 -22.96 4.98 -9.93
CA ILE A 398 -22.74 3.76 -9.14
C ILE A 398 -23.37 2.57 -9.84
N GLN A 399 -22.66 1.47 -9.88
CA GLN A 399 -23.16 0.14 -10.20
C GLN A 399 -23.12 -0.73 -8.94
N ALA A 400 -24.26 -1.30 -8.53
CA ALA A 400 -24.37 -1.98 -7.26
C ALA A 400 -25.10 -3.33 -7.34
N ALA A 401 -24.61 -4.27 -6.53
CA ALA A 401 -25.26 -5.55 -6.26
C ALA A 401 -24.96 -6.01 -4.84
N ASN A 402 -25.87 -6.76 -4.21
CA ASN A 402 -25.71 -7.30 -2.85
C ASN A 402 -25.32 -6.23 -1.82
N PHE A 403 -25.99 -5.10 -1.87
CA PHE A 403 -25.83 -4.00 -0.91
C PHE A 403 -27.05 -3.92 0.02
N ASP A 404 -26.83 -3.38 1.21
CA ASP A 404 -27.88 -3.09 2.17
C ASP A 404 -28.46 -1.70 1.92
N ILE A 405 -27.63 -0.67 2.07
CA ILE A 405 -28.04 0.73 1.91
C ILE A 405 -27.01 1.51 1.09
N ILE A 406 -27.47 2.31 0.14
CA ILE A 406 -26.72 3.39 -0.50
C ILE A 406 -27.36 4.71 -0.10
N THR A 407 -26.60 5.58 0.55
CA THR A 407 -27.06 6.92 0.93
C THR A 407 -26.29 7.99 0.16
N LEU A 408 -27.02 8.89 -0.53
CA LEU A 408 -26.48 10.11 -1.12
C LEU A 408 -27.10 11.31 -0.40
N ASP A 409 -26.35 12.02 0.45
CA ASP A 409 -26.82 13.20 1.21
C ASP A 409 -26.00 14.43 0.80
N ASN A 410 -26.66 15.41 0.18
CA ASN A 410 -26.03 16.63 -0.30
C ASN A 410 -24.87 16.36 -1.29
N VAL A 411 -25.16 15.67 -2.39
CA VAL A 411 -24.19 15.32 -3.44
C VAL A 411 -24.49 16.12 -4.71
N GLU A 412 -23.52 16.90 -5.17
CA GLU A 412 -23.59 17.62 -6.46
C GLU A 412 -22.79 16.87 -7.51
N ILE A 413 -23.41 16.62 -8.68
CA ILE A 413 -22.81 15.84 -9.76
C ILE A 413 -22.78 16.68 -11.02
N LYS A 414 -21.58 16.87 -11.60
CA LYS A 414 -21.32 17.68 -12.78
C LYS A 414 -20.85 16.83 -13.96
N ASN A 415 -21.13 17.33 -15.16
CA ASN A 415 -20.81 16.66 -16.42
C ASN A 415 -21.40 15.26 -16.51
N TYR A 416 -22.59 15.10 -15.92
CA TYR A 416 -23.29 13.83 -15.86
C TYR A 416 -24.15 13.65 -17.11
N GLY A 417 -23.93 12.57 -17.87
CA GLY A 417 -24.58 12.31 -19.14
C GLY A 417 -25.63 11.19 -19.15
N ALA A 418 -25.62 10.34 -18.13
CA ALA A 418 -26.46 9.14 -18.12
C ALA A 418 -27.93 9.40 -17.80
N GLU A 419 -28.79 8.47 -18.23
CA GLU A 419 -30.21 8.46 -17.92
C GLU A 419 -30.53 7.92 -16.54
N ILE A 420 -29.60 7.11 -15.94
CA ILE A 420 -29.73 6.42 -14.67
C ILE A 420 -28.60 6.85 -13.76
N LEU A 421 -28.91 7.21 -12.51
CA LEU A 421 -27.88 7.58 -11.55
C LEU A 421 -27.21 6.35 -10.89
N ILE A 422 -28.02 5.38 -10.45
CA ILE A 422 -27.56 4.16 -9.81
C ILE A 422 -28.18 2.96 -10.50
N LYS A 423 -27.36 2.11 -11.09
CA LYS A 423 -27.78 0.84 -11.68
C LYS A 423 -27.61 -0.29 -10.67
N THR A 424 -28.65 -1.09 -10.47
CA THR A 424 -28.62 -2.19 -9.51
C THR A 424 -28.97 -3.51 -10.17
N TRP A 425 -28.51 -4.63 -9.62
CA TRP A 425 -28.90 -5.99 -10.05
C TRP A 425 -29.63 -6.77 -8.96
N THR A 426 -29.53 -6.32 -7.72
CA THR A 426 -30.22 -6.92 -6.58
C THR A 426 -31.00 -5.88 -5.81
N ASP A 427 -31.86 -6.31 -4.89
CA ASP A 427 -32.59 -5.41 -4.01
C ASP A 427 -31.69 -4.87 -2.88
N GLY A 428 -31.89 -3.61 -2.54
CA GLY A 428 -31.26 -2.88 -1.47
C GLY A 428 -31.88 -1.49 -1.37
N ASP A 429 -31.69 -0.81 -0.24
CA ASP A 429 -32.27 0.50 -0.01
C ASP A 429 -31.41 1.61 -0.63
N VAL A 430 -32.05 2.55 -1.33
CA VAL A 430 -31.39 3.77 -1.82
C VAL A 430 -32.05 5.00 -1.22
N LYS A 431 -31.26 5.79 -0.47
CA LYS A 431 -31.70 7.00 0.21
C LYS A 431 -31.06 8.22 -0.42
N ILE A 432 -31.87 9.10 -0.98
CA ILE A 432 -31.44 10.30 -1.67
C ILE A 432 -31.95 11.54 -0.96
N LYS A 433 -31.05 12.46 -0.63
CA LYS A 433 -31.38 13.75 -0.04
C LYS A 433 -30.45 14.84 -0.56
N GLY A 434 -31.01 15.91 -1.13
CA GLY A 434 -30.23 17.07 -1.57
C GLY A 434 -29.27 16.78 -2.73
N VAL A 435 -29.54 15.76 -3.54
CA VAL A 435 -28.74 15.45 -4.73
C VAL A 435 -29.08 16.42 -5.86
N LYS A 436 -28.06 16.96 -6.52
CA LYS A 436 -28.15 17.85 -7.66
C LYS A 436 -27.31 17.34 -8.79
N CYS A 437 -27.87 17.27 -9.99
CA CYS A 437 -27.16 16.95 -11.22
C CYS A 437 -27.32 18.11 -12.20
N ASP A 438 -26.28 18.46 -12.92
CA ASP A 438 -26.33 19.46 -13.98
C ASP A 438 -27.24 19.02 -15.15
N LYS A 439 -27.33 17.70 -15.38
CA LYS A 439 -28.35 17.08 -16.24
C LYS A 439 -29.17 16.11 -15.40
N THR A 440 -30.46 16.34 -15.31
CA THR A 440 -31.34 15.50 -14.49
C THR A 440 -31.48 14.10 -15.10
N PRO A 441 -31.12 13.04 -14.38
CA PRO A 441 -31.32 11.66 -14.83
C PRO A 441 -32.83 11.36 -14.94
N LYS A 442 -33.23 10.49 -15.87
CA LYS A 442 -34.61 10.02 -15.99
C LYS A 442 -35.02 9.21 -14.76
N ASN A 443 -34.13 8.34 -14.31
CA ASN A 443 -34.34 7.48 -13.16
C ASN A 443 -33.18 7.66 -12.17
N ILE A 444 -33.49 7.76 -10.89
CA ILE A 444 -32.46 7.76 -9.83
C ILE A 444 -31.90 6.35 -9.69
N THR A 445 -32.76 5.35 -9.69
CA THR A 445 -32.34 3.94 -9.61
C THR A 445 -33.02 3.14 -10.70
N GLU A 446 -32.30 2.20 -11.27
CA GLU A 446 -32.88 1.20 -12.20
C GLU A 446 -32.31 -0.17 -11.87
N LYS A 447 -33.20 -1.14 -11.69
CA LYS A 447 -32.83 -2.53 -11.52
C LYS A 447 -32.75 -3.19 -12.90
N SER A 448 -31.60 -3.76 -13.19
CA SER A 448 -31.38 -4.51 -14.43
C SER A 448 -32.09 -5.85 -14.38
N ASP A 449 -32.76 -6.20 -15.47
CA ASP A 449 -33.38 -7.52 -15.67
C ASP A 449 -32.35 -8.60 -16.06
N SER A 450 -31.12 -8.21 -16.38
CA SER A 450 -30.06 -9.15 -16.71
C SER A 450 -29.56 -9.89 -15.46
N VAL A 451 -29.08 -11.11 -15.65
CA VAL A 451 -28.42 -11.87 -14.57
C VAL A 451 -27.17 -11.10 -14.13
N PHE A 452 -26.99 -10.97 -12.82
CA PHE A 452 -25.77 -10.39 -12.28
C PHE A 452 -24.61 -11.37 -12.52
N GLU A 453 -23.73 -11.03 -13.44
CA GLU A 453 -22.51 -11.76 -13.70
C GLU A 453 -21.33 -10.92 -13.22
N CYS A 454 -20.64 -11.42 -12.22
CA CYS A 454 -19.41 -10.82 -11.71
C CYS A 454 -18.21 -11.43 -12.43
N LYS A 455 -17.46 -10.60 -13.14
CA LYS A 455 -16.22 -11.05 -13.76
C LYS A 455 -15.05 -10.77 -12.82
N PRO A 456 -14.13 -11.71 -12.62
CA PRO A 456 -12.86 -11.44 -11.96
C PRO A 456 -12.11 -10.31 -12.66
N ILE A 457 -11.39 -9.53 -11.90
CA ILE A 457 -10.51 -8.51 -12.44
C ILE A 457 -9.19 -9.16 -12.84
#